data_7f3c5178f4d7afbcf06e6ac313c630a3
#
_entry.id   7f3c5178f4d7afbcf06e6ac313c630a3
#
_cell.length_a   1.000
_cell.length_b   1.000
_cell.length_c   1.000
_cell.angle_alpha   90.00
_cell.angle_beta   90.00
_cell.angle_gamma   90.00
#
_symmetry.space_group_name_H-M   'P 1'
#
loop_
_entity.id
_entity.type
_entity.pdbx_description
1 polymer ?
#
loop_
_entity_poly.entity_id
_entity_poly.type
_entity_poly.pdbx_seq_one_letter_code
_entity_poly.pdbx_strand_id
1 'polypeptide(L)'
;LENSRSEKVTLQKELEALRLYIELEAMRFKDKVKYQINVSPDIDQQYTELPPLLIQPYVENAIWHGLMHKKEGGNIVIDITQPAEHLLQVEIADDGVGREQSAAYKSKSATRQKSFGLKMTSERLDMINYVYGIKADVQVADLKDTMNNATGTKVIIKIPV
;
A
#
# COMPACT_ATOMS: atom_id res chain seq x y z
N LEU A 1 2.39 3.57 -29.81
CA LEU A 1 3.51 4.07 -29.02
C LEU A 1 3.06 4.74 -27.75
N GLU A 2 2.10 5.64 -27.83
CA GLU A 2 1.51 6.25 -26.65
C GLU A 2 0.77 5.21 -25.81
N ASN A 3 0.14 4.25 -26.47
CA ASN A 3 -0.61 3.18 -25.81
C ASN A 3 0.27 2.28 -24.95
N SER A 4 1.53 2.05 -25.35
CA SER A 4 2.42 1.19 -24.57
C SER A 4 2.85 1.84 -23.27
N ARG A 5 2.87 3.18 -23.20
CA ARG A 5 3.20 3.93 -21.96
C ARG A 5 2.03 4.01 -21.01
N SER A 6 0.79 3.87 -21.52
CA SER A 6 -0.43 3.98 -20.73
C SER A 6 -1.15 2.65 -20.62
N GLU A 7 -0.45 1.53 -20.83
CA GLU A 7 -1.03 0.22 -20.62
C GLU A 7 -1.35 0.00 -19.16
N LYS A 8 -2.62 -0.30 -18.92
CA LYS A 8 -3.09 -0.66 -17.59
C LYS A 8 -3.05 -2.18 -17.42
N VAL A 9 -3.06 -2.62 -16.20
CA VAL A 9 -3.15 -4.04 -15.86
C VAL A 9 -4.48 -4.31 -15.19
N THR A 10 -4.93 -5.56 -15.23
CA THR A 10 -6.14 -5.95 -14.52
C THR A 10 -5.86 -5.97 -13.01
N LEU A 11 -6.90 -5.74 -12.24
CA LEU A 11 -6.81 -5.85 -10.79
C LEU A 11 -6.32 -7.23 -10.38
N GLN A 12 -6.75 -8.28 -11.07
CA GLN A 12 -6.31 -9.64 -10.81
C GLN A 12 -4.79 -9.77 -10.92
N LYS A 13 -4.20 -9.24 -12.00
CA LYS A 13 -2.74 -9.31 -12.18
C LYS A 13 -2.00 -8.48 -11.15
N GLU A 14 -2.51 -7.31 -10.82
CA GLU A 14 -1.89 -6.47 -9.79
C GLU A 14 -1.90 -7.18 -8.45
N LEU A 15 -2.99 -7.85 -8.08
CA LEU A 15 -3.08 -8.59 -6.82
C LEU A 15 -2.20 -9.83 -6.81
N GLU A 16 -2.06 -10.53 -7.93
CA GLU A 16 -1.14 -11.67 -8.03
C GLU A 16 0.30 -11.23 -7.77
N ALA A 17 0.72 -10.13 -8.39
CA ALA A 17 2.06 -9.58 -8.17
C ALA A 17 2.24 -9.12 -6.72
N LEU A 18 1.21 -8.52 -6.15
CA LEU A 18 1.24 -8.04 -4.77
C LEU A 18 1.37 -9.19 -3.78
N ARG A 19 0.60 -10.27 -3.97
CA ARG A 19 0.69 -11.46 -3.13
C ARG A 19 2.09 -12.06 -3.17
N LEU A 20 2.65 -12.20 -4.36
CA LEU A 20 4.00 -12.72 -4.53
C LEU A 20 5.02 -11.86 -3.80
N TYR A 21 4.91 -10.54 -3.92
CA TYR A 21 5.80 -9.63 -3.22
C TYR A 21 5.71 -9.80 -1.70
N ILE A 22 4.50 -9.84 -1.16
CA ILE A 22 4.31 -9.98 0.30
C ILE A 22 4.84 -11.31 0.80
N GLU A 23 4.60 -12.40 0.05
CA GLU A 23 5.07 -13.72 0.43
C GLU A 23 6.60 -13.80 0.43
N LEU A 24 7.27 -13.16 -0.53
CA LEU A 24 8.72 -13.09 -0.55
C LEU A 24 9.26 -12.31 0.66
N GLU A 25 8.62 -11.21 1.02
CA GLU A 25 9.01 -10.45 2.21
C GLU A 25 8.72 -11.22 3.49
N ALA A 26 7.61 -11.96 3.56
CA ALA A 26 7.29 -12.80 4.70
C ALA A 26 8.36 -13.87 4.92
N MET A 27 8.85 -14.50 3.87
CA MET A 27 9.95 -15.46 3.95
C MET A 27 11.23 -14.79 4.45
N ARG A 28 11.52 -13.59 3.96
CA ARG A 28 12.70 -12.82 4.34
C ARG A 28 12.69 -12.44 5.82
N PHE A 29 11.52 -12.14 6.37
CA PHE A 29 11.35 -11.78 7.77
C PHE A 29 10.93 -12.95 8.66
N LYS A 30 11.18 -14.18 8.25
CA LYS A 30 10.93 -15.41 9.04
C LYS A 30 9.48 -15.53 9.49
N ASP A 31 8.55 -15.29 8.55
CA ASP A 31 7.11 -15.40 8.76
C ASP A 31 6.53 -14.41 9.80
N LYS A 32 7.21 -13.30 10.02
CA LYS A 32 6.70 -12.26 10.89
C LYS A 32 5.67 -11.35 10.22
N VAL A 33 5.55 -11.42 8.90
CA VAL A 33 4.58 -10.64 8.15
C VAL A 33 3.43 -11.56 7.77
N LYS A 34 2.24 -11.25 8.30
CA LYS A 34 1.00 -11.93 7.94
C LYS A 34 0.12 -10.96 7.18
N TYR A 35 -0.64 -11.44 6.22
CA TYR A 35 -1.46 -10.57 5.41
C TYR A 35 -2.79 -11.20 5.04
N GLN A 36 -3.74 -10.34 4.70
CA GLN A 36 -5.04 -10.73 4.19
C GLN A 36 -5.46 -9.74 3.11
N ILE A 37 -5.92 -10.23 1.98
CA ILE A 37 -6.43 -9.41 0.90
C ILE A 37 -7.90 -9.77 0.69
N ASN A 38 -8.77 -8.79 0.89
CA ASN A 38 -10.20 -8.94 0.72
C ASN A 38 -10.66 -8.09 -0.47
N VAL A 39 -11.33 -8.71 -1.42
CA VAL A 39 -11.88 -8.00 -2.57
C VAL A 39 -13.40 -8.15 -2.53
N SER A 40 -14.10 -7.04 -2.63
CA SER A 40 -15.56 -7.05 -2.66
C SER A 40 -16.06 -7.92 -3.83
N PRO A 41 -17.06 -8.80 -3.58
CA PRO A 41 -17.51 -9.73 -4.62
C PRO A 41 -18.18 -9.05 -5.82
N ASP A 42 -18.58 -7.80 -5.70
CA ASP A 42 -19.16 -7.05 -6.82
C ASP A 42 -18.12 -6.49 -7.79
N ILE A 43 -16.83 -6.64 -7.47
CA ILE A 43 -15.74 -6.19 -8.34
C ILE A 43 -15.34 -7.30 -9.30
N ASP A 44 -15.34 -7.01 -10.59
CA ASP A 44 -14.81 -7.93 -11.58
C ASP A 44 -13.31 -7.71 -11.75
N GLN A 45 -12.53 -8.58 -11.11
CA GLN A 45 -11.07 -8.45 -11.08
C GLN A 45 -10.42 -8.65 -12.45
N GLN A 46 -11.10 -9.34 -13.37
CA GLN A 46 -10.56 -9.60 -14.71
C GLN A 46 -10.76 -8.43 -15.67
N TYR A 47 -11.72 -7.56 -15.37
CA TYR A 47 -12.07 -6.43 -16.23
C TYR A 47 -11.76 -5.07 -15.64
N THR A 48 -11.60 -4.98 -14.32
CA THR A 48 -11.17 -3.74 -13.67
C THR A 48 -9.70 -3.51 -13.94
N GLU A 49 -9.37 -2.38 -14.53
CA GLU A 49 -8.00 -2.05 -14.91
C GLU A 49 -7.50 -0.82 -14.17
N LEU A 50 -6.22 -0.83 -13.83
CA LEU A 50 -5.57 0.26 -13.13
C LEU A 50 -4.11 0.38 -13.59
N PRO A 51 -3.46 1.52 -13.36
CA PRO A 51 -2.02 1.65 -13.64
C PRO A 51 -1.22 0.60 -12.86
N PRO A 52 -0.20 0.00 -13.48
CA PRO A 52 0.60 -1.02 -12.80
C PRO A 52 1.39 -0.44 -11.63
N LEU A 53 1.60 -1.26 -10.62
CA LEU A 53 2.39 -0.92 -9.44
C LEU A 53 1.87 0.31 -8.68
N LEU A 54 0.55 0.54 -8.72
CA LEU A 54 -0.06 1.64 -7.98
C LEU A 54 -0.22 1.31 -6.49
N ILE A 55 -0.51 0.06 -6.17
CA ILE A 55 -0.79 -0.39 -4.79
C ILE A 55 0.48 -0.81 -4.07
N GLN A 56 1.37 -1.51 -4.74
CA GLN A 56 2.54 -2.15 -4.14
C GLN A 56 3.44 -1.21 -3.33
N PRO A 57 3.76 0.02 -3.78
CA PRO A 57 4.64 0.90 -3.00
C PRO A 57 4.11 1.21 -1.60
N TYR A 58 2.80 1.26 -1.44
CA TYR A 58 2.19 1.51 -0.13
C TYR A 58 2.25 0.30 0.78
N VAL A 59 2.18 -0.90 0.22
CA VAL A 59 2.39 -2.14 0.96
C VAL A 59 3.85 -2.28 1.37
N GLU A 60 4.77 -1.92 0.49
CA GLU A 60 6.20 -1.87 0.83
C GLU A 60 6.45 -0.97 2.04
N ASN A 61 5.86 0.21 2.04
CA ASN A 61 5.99 1.14 3.16
C ASN A 61 5.41 0.56 4.45
N ALA A 62 4.27 -0.12 4.38
CA ALA A 62 3.66 -0.76 5.55
C ALA A 62 4.60 -1.80 6.15
N ILE A 63 5.24 -2.61 5.34
CA ILE A 63 6.19 -3.63 5.80
C ILE A 63 7.43 -2.97 6.39
N TRP A 64 8.08 -2.08 5.66
CA TRP A 64 9.37 -1.52 6.04
C TRP A 64 9.28 -0.47 7.14
N HIS A 65 8.21 0.31 7.21
CA HIS A 65 8.08 1.38 8.20
C HIS A 65 7.18 0.99 9.39
N GLY A 66 6.30 0.01 9.19
CA GLY A 66 5.40 -0.46 10.24
C GLY A 66 5.90 -1.74 10.91
N LEU A 67 5.91 -2.84 10.16
CA LEU A 67 6.10 -4.18 10.73
C LEU A 67 7.55 -4.52 11.03
N MET A 68 8.50 -3.98 10.28
CA MET A 68 9.91 -4.30 10.46
C MET A 68 10.44 -3.93 11.85
N HIS A 69 9.89 -2.91 12.47
CA HIS A 69 10.31 -2.44 13.79
C HIS A 69 9.59 -3.16 14.94
N LYS A 70 8.74 -4.12 14.63
CA LYS A 70 7.99 -4.90 15.60
C LYS A 70 8.61 -6.28 15.74
N LYS A 71 9.09 -6.63 16.94
CA LYS A 71 9.77 -7.92 17.19
C LYS A 71 8.89 -9.12 16.85
N GLU A 72 7.63 -9.06 17.24
CA GLU A 72 6.66 -10.12 16.99
C GLU A 72 6.11 -10.11 15.57
N GLY A 73 6.52 -9.13 14.76
CA GLY A 73 5.95 -8.93 13.44
C GLY A 73 4.56 -8.33 13.51
N GLY A 74 3.75 -8.52 12.48
CA GLY A 74 2.42 -7.98 12.47
C GLY A 74 1.62 -8.35 11.24
N ASN A 75 0.48 -7.71 11.10
CA ASN A 75 -0.50 -8.02 10.07
C ASN A 75 -0.73 -6.83 9.15
N ILE A 76 -0.97 -7.14 7.87
CA ILE A 76 -1.42 -6.19 6.87
C ILE A 76 -2.77 -6.68 6.36
N VAL A 77 -3.76 -5.82 6.38
CA VAL A 77 -5.07 -6.10 5.80
C VAL A 77 -5.29 -5.14 4.64
N ILE A 78 -5.56 -5.71 3.49
CA ILE A 78 -5.83 -4.94 2.27
C ILE A 78 -7.27 -5.20 1.87
N ASP A 79 -8.11 -4.16 1.94
CA ASP A 79 -9.51 -4.23 1.59
C ASP A 79 -9.75 -3.43 0.31
N ILE A 80 -10.32 -4.08 -0.69
CA ILE A 80 -10.60 -3.46 -1.98
C ILE A 80 -12.10 -3.44 -2.20
N THR A 81 -12.65 -2.25 -2.35
CA THR A 81 -14.07 -2.00 -2.54
C THR A 81 -14.29 -1.10 -3.76
N GLN A 82 -15.53 -1.02 -4.20
CA GLN A 82 -15.93 -0.15 -5.30
C GLN A 82 -17.10 0.71 -4.81
N PRO A 83 -16.81 1.84 -4.12
CA PRO A 83 -17.86 2.68 -3.55
C PRO A 83 -18.72 3.40 -4.60
N ALA A 84 -18.24 3.50 -5.83
CA ALA A 84 -18.98 4.07 -6.94
C ALA A 84 -18.61 3.34 -8.23
N GLU A 85 -19.41 3.50 -9.26
CA GLU A 85 -19.27 2.73 -10.52
C GLU A 85 -17.88 2.82 -11.15
N HIS A 86 -17.26 3.99 -11.09
CA HIS A 86 -15.93 4.20 -11.69
C HIS A 86 -14.88 4.57 -10.65
N LEU A 87 -15.05 4.11 -9.42
CA LEU A 87 -14.13 4.40 -8.34
C LEU A 87 -13.76 3.12 -7.59
N LEU A 88 -12.48 2.79 -7.62
CA LEU A 88 -11.92 1.69 -6.84
C LEU A 88 -11.30 2.29 -5.58
N GLN A 89 -11.52 1.67 -4.44
CA GLN A 89 -10.93 2.10 -3.18
C GLN A 89 -10.11 0.96 -2.58
N VAL A 90 -8.86 1.25 -2.28
CA VAL A 90 -7.94 0.28 -1.65
C VAL A 90 -7.55 0.81 -0.29
N GLU A 91 -7.83 0.05 0.75
CA GLU A 91 -7.41 0.36 2.10
C GLU A 91 -6.34 -0.61 2.54
N ILE A 92 -5.19 -0.07 2.96
CA ILE A 92 -4.06 -0.85 3.44
C ILE A 92 -3.85 -0.49 4.90
N ALA A 93 -4.20 -1.40 5.79
CA ALA A 93 -4.06 -1.20 7.24
C ALA A 93 -2.98 -2.14 7.77
N ASP A 94 -2.01 -1.57 8.50
CA ASP A 94 -1.01 -2.36 9.20
C ASP A 94 -1.14 -2.12 10.71
N ASP A 95 -0.73 -3.09 11.50
CA ASP A 95 -0.68 -3.00 12.95
C ASP A 95 0.76 -2.79 13.44
N GLY A 96 1.55 -2.07 12.66
CA GLY A 96 2.92 -1.75 12.97
C GLY A 96 3.09 -0.67 14.03
N VAL A 97 4.28 -0.08 14.08
CA VAL A 97 4.62 0.89 15.14
C VAL A 97 4.02 2.29 14.93
N GLY A 98 3.49 2.57 13.73
CA GLY A 98 2.98 3.89 13.41
C GLY A 98 4.06 4.83 12.87
N ARG A 99 3.62 5.93 12.26
CA ARG A 99 4.53 6.85 11.57
C ARG A 99 5.48 7.59 12.51
N GLU A 100 4.99 8.02 13.65
CA GLU A 100 5.82 8.74 14.63
C GLU A 100 6.95 7.87 15.16
N GLN A 101 6.63 6.64 15.53
CA GLN A 101 7.63 5.70 16.03
C GLN A 101 8.61 5.30 14.94
N SER A 102 8.14 5.11 13.74
CA SER A 102 8.98 4.81 12.59
C SER A 102 9.97 5.94 12.31
N ALA A 103 9.53 7.18 12.40
CA ALA A 103 10.40 8.35 12.23
C ALA A 103 11.48 8.40 13.32
N ALA A 104 11.13 8.04 14.56
CA ALA A 104 12.09 7.99 15.66
C ALA A 104 13.18 6.93 15.41
N TYR A 105 12.81 5.76 14.86
CA TYR A 105 13.79 4.74 14.49
C TYR A 105 14.69 5.19 13.34
N LYS A 106 14.16 5.94 12.39
CA LYS A 106 14.94 6.48 11.26
C LYS A 106 16.00 7.47 11.73
N SER A 107 15.72 8.27 12.74
CA SER A 107 16.69 9.24 13.26
C SER A 107 17.89 8.56 13.93
N LYS A 108 17.72 7.31 14.37
CA LYS A 108 18.77 6.52 15.03
C LYS A 108 19.56 5.63 14.09
N SER A 109 19.01 5.30 12.94
CA SER A 109 19.65 4.41 11.97
C SER A 109 20.02 5.17 10.71
N ALA A 110 21.14 4.83 10.10
CA ALA A 110 21.63 5.45 8.88
C ALA A 110 20.78 5.10 7.65
N THR A 111 19.53 4.77 7.81
CA THR A 111 18.66 4.35 6.72
C THR A 111 17.94 5.54 6.10
N ARG A 112 18.70 6.48 5.56
CA ARG A 112 18.14 7.59 4.75
C ARG A 112 17.29 7.08 3.60
N GLN A 113 17.64 5.93 3.03
CA GLN A 113 16.88 5.34 1.92
C GLN A 113 15.42 5.11 2.27
N LYS A 114 15.13 4.68 3.50
CA LYS A 114 13.77 4.41 3.95
C LYS A 114 12.99 5.68 4.31
N SER A 115 13.69 6.77 4.67
CA SER A 115 13.01 8.04 4.97
C SER A 115 12.43 8.71 3.74
N PHE A 116 12.88 8.35 2.56
CA PHE A 116 12.33 8.84 1.29
C PHE A 116 11.12 8.05 0.80
N GLY A 117 10.78 6.91 1.44
CA GLY A 117 9.76 6.01 0.93
C GLY A 117 8.40 6.67 0.67
N LEU A 118 7.85 7.40 1.65
CA LEU A 118 6.56 8.07 1.48
C LEU A 118 6.63 9.23 0.48
N LYS A 119 7.72 9.98 0.49
CA LYS A 119 7.92 11.08 -0.45
C LYS A 119 8.02 10.57 -1.89
N MET A 120 8.82 9.52 -2.11
CA MET A 120 8.95 8.91 -3.43
C MET A 120 7.63 8.30 -3.90
N THR A 121 6.84 7.76 -2.97
CA THR A 121 5.54 7.20 -3.31
C THR A 121 4.57 8.28 -3.76
N SER A 122 4.61 9.45 -3.10
CA SER A 122 3.80 10.61 -3.48
C SER A 122 4.18 11.15 -4.86
N GLU A 123 5.49 11.30 -5.10
CA GLU A 123 5.99 11.74 -6.41
C GLU A 123 5.63 10.74 -7.52
N ARG A 124 5.67 9.45 -7.20
CA ARG A 124 5.29 8.40 -8.13
C ARG A 124 3.81 8.46 -8.46
N LEU A 125 2.97 8.73 -7.47
CA LEU A 125 1.53 8.90 -7.69
C LEU A 125 1.25 10.08 -8.61
N ASP A 126 1.93 11.20 -8.40
CA ASP A 126 1.78 12.38 -9.26
C ASP A 126 2.16 12.05 -10.70
N MET A 127 3.24 11.30 -10.88
CA MET A 127 3.67 10.87 -12.21
C MET A 127 2.68 9.93 -12.86
N ILE A 128 2.16 8.97 -12.11
CA ILE A 128 1.14 8.04 -12.60
C ILE A 128 -0.12 8.81 -13.02
N ASN A 129 -0.55 9.74 -12.20
CA ASN A 129 -1.71 10.59 -12.53
C ASN A 129 -1.48 11.36 -13.82
N TYR A 130 -0.29 11.90 -14.00
CA TYR A 130 0.06 12.62 -15.22
C TYR A 130 0.07 11.70 -16.44
N VAL A 131 0.78 10.57 -16.35
CA VAL A 131 0.96 9.64 -17.48
C VAL A 131 -0.37 9.02 -17.91
N TYR A 132 -1.21 8.64 -16.96
CA TYR A 132 -2.47 7.95 -17.24
C TYR A 132 -3.67 8.89 -17.34
N GLY A 133 -3.49 10.18 -17.05
CA GLY A 133 -4.57 11.15 -17.10
C GLY A 133 -5.69 10.88 -16.10
N ILE A 134 -5.34 10.38 -14.93
CA ILE A 134 -6.31 10.07 -13.86
C ILE A 134 -6.05 10.95 -12.64
N LYS A 135 -6.98 10.88 -11.68
CA LYS A 135 -6.89 11.62 -10.42
C LYS A 135 -6.97 10.65 -9.23
N ALA A 136 -6.01 9.74 -9.15
CA ALA A 136 -5.90 8.87 -7.98
C ALA A 136 -5.48 9.72 -6.77
N ASP A 137 -6.05 9.41 -5.63
CA ASP A 137 -5.81 10.15 -4.38
C ASP A 137 -5.42 9.19 -3.27
N VAL A 138 -4.54 9.66 -2.38
CA VAL A 138 -4.06 8.87 -1.26
C VAL A 138 -4.21 9.68 0.03
N GLN A 139 -4.81 9.05 1.03
CA GLN A 139 -4.91 9.59 2.38
C GLN A 139 -4.25 8.61 3.36
N VAL A 140 -3.54 9.15 4.34
CA VAL A 140 -2.88 8.35 5.37
C VAL A 140 -3.44 8.72 6.73
N ALA A 141 -3.88 7.71 7.48
CA ALA A 141 -4.42 7.89 8.81
C ALA A 141 -3.59 7.12 9.82
N ASP A 142 -3.28 7.75 10.94
CA ASP A 142 -2.62 7.11 12.07
C ASP A 142 -3.67 6.40 12.91
N LEU A 143 -3.49 5.10 13.11
CA LEU A 143 -4.39 4.31 13.95
C LEU A 143 -3.94 4.40 15.40
N LYS A 144 -4.89 4.66 16.28
CA LYS A 144 -4.62 4.82 17.71
C LYS A 144 -5.67 4.09 18.54
N ASP A 145 -5.26 3.62 19.72
CA ASP A 145 -6.19 3.00 20.66
C ASP A 145 -6.93 4.07 21.48
N THR A 146 -7.77 3.63 22.42
CA THR A 146 -8.55 4.52 23.27
C THR A 146 -7.68 5.40 24.17
N MET A 147 -6.42 5.01 24.40
CA MET A 147 -5.45 5.75 25.21
C MET A 147 -4.52 6.62 24.35
N ASN A 148 -4.85 6.79 23.07
CA ASN A 148 -4.09 7.58 22.09
C ASN A 148 -2.70 7.01 21.80
N ASN A 149 -2.48 5.72 22.03
CA ASN A 149 -1.25 5.04 21.64
C ASN A 149 -1.33 4.58 20.20
N ALA A 150 -0.23 4.70 19.46
CA ALA A 150 -0.16 4.27 18.08
C ALA A 150 -0.35 2.76 17.96
N THR A 151 -1.27 2.32 17.10
CA THR A 151 -1.56 0.91 16.85
C THR A 151 -1.29 0.51 15.40
N GLY A 152 -0.87 1.44 14.57
CA GLY A 152 -0.57 1.18 13.17
C GLY A 152 -0.87 2.35 12.26
N THR A 153 -0.94 2.06 10.97
CA THR A 153 -1.22 3.06 9.94
C THR A 153 -2.21 2.50 8.93
N LYS A 154 -3.07 3.36 8.42
CA LYS A 154 -4.02 3.01 7.37
C LYS A 154 -3.82 3.95 6.19
N VAL A 155 -3.63 3.37 5.02
CA VAL A 155 -3.53 4.11 3.76
C VAL A 155 -4.79 3.84 2.96
N ILE A 156 -5.42 4.89 2.47
CA ILE A 156 -6.63 4.81 1.65
C ILE A 156 -6.31 5.39 0.28
N ILE A 157 -6.40 4.54 -0.74
CA ILE A 157 -6.13 4.92 -2.12
C ILE A 157 -7.45 4.89 -2.89
N LYS A 158 -7.80 6.01 -3.49
CA LYS A 158 -8.98 6.10 -4.37
C LYS A 158 -8.51 6.20 -5.80
N ILE A 159 -8.94 5.28 -6.63
CA ILE A 159 -8.47 5.13 -8.01
C ILE A 159 -9.65 5.22 -8.96
N PRO A 160 -9.72 6.23 -9.83
CA PRO A 160 -10.70 6.24 -10.90
C PRO A 160 -10.44 5.08 -11.88
N VAL A 161 -11.47 4.34 -12.19
CA VAL A 161 -11.39 3.18 -13.07
C VAL A 161 -12.42 3.20 -14.20
#